data_c746641e20570fe46cdfe21d9d152663
#
_entry.id   c746641e20570fe46cdfe21d9d152663
#
_cell.length_a   1.000
_cell.length_b   1.000
_cell.length_c   1.000
_cell.angle_alpha   90.00
_cell.angle_beta   90.00
_cell.angle_gamma   90.00
#
_symmetry.space_group_name_H-M   'P 1'
#
loop_
_entity.id
_entity.type
_entity.pdbx_description
1 polymer ?
#
loop_
_entity_poly.entity_id
_entity_poly.type
_entity_poly.pdbx_seq_one_letter_code
_entity_poly.pdbx_strand_id
1 'polypeptide(L)'
;MGFAWLTYWHIRVLMRWLSLLPLLAFSCADENKSAHEDLFYAMAEVESGSDDGAVGDDGASRGRYQIQRAYWQDAVDYDPFIKGSYDDVISAEYSQKVIEAYMRRYLGDEVWENLTPENIFLIARSHNGGGISGRRNPNTAQYGKRVLRLTLAKRNTKRD
;
A
#
# COMPACT_ATOMS: atom_id res chain seq x y z
N MET A 1 -17.78 -6.82 58.88
CA MET A 1 -16.63 -7.39 58.13
C MET A 1 -17.15 -7.97 56.81
N GLY A 2 -17.04 -7.29 55.66
CA GLY A 2 -17.62 -7.86 54.44
C GLY A 2 -17.62 -6.98 53.19
N PHE A 3 -16.71 -6.03 53.05
CA PHE A 3 -16.67 -5.19 51.80
C PHE A 3 -15.32 -5.13 51.09
N ALA A 4 -14.30 -5.86 51.52
CA ALA A 4 -12.94 -5.75 50.96
C ALA A 4 -12.64 -6.74 49.78
N TRP A 5 -13.52 -7.69 49.49
CA TRP A 5 -13.21 -8.74 48.49
C TRP A 5 -13.75 -8.46 47.08
N LEU A 6 -14.77 -7.60 46.93
CA LEU A 6 -15.36 -7.30 45.63
C LEU A 6 -14.52 -6.32 44.79
N THR A 7 -13.73 -5.46 45.42
CA THR A 7 -12.90 -4.47 44.69
C THR A 7 -11.65 -5.10 44.07
N TYR A 8 -11.12 -6.19 44.62
CA TYR A 8 -9.90 -6.84 44.14
C TYR A 8 -10.11 -7.67 42.86
N TRP A 9 -11.31 -8.18 42.66
CA TRP A 9 -11.64 -9.01 41.50
C TRP A 9 -11.84 -8.17 40.23
N HIS A 10 -12.47 -7.02 40.36
CA HIS A 10 -12.69 -6.10 39.22
C HIS A 10 -11.39 -5.48 38.70
N ILE A 11 -10.43 -5.18 39.56
CA ILE A 11 -9.13 -4.62 39.15
C ILE A 11 -8.30 -5.63 38.39
N ARG A 12 -8.33 -6.92 38.75
CA ARG A 12 -7.60 -7.97 38.01
C ARG A 12 -8.19 -8.28 36.64
N VAL A 13 -9.50 -8.17 36.48
CA VAL A 13 -10.17 -8.40 35.20
C VAL A 13 -9.87 -7.24 34.26
N LEU A 14 -9.95 -5.99 34.72
CA LEU A 14 -9.62 -4.80 33.92
C LEU A 14 -8.15 -4.77 33.47
N MET A 15 -7.20 -5.16 34.33
CA MET A 15 -5.78 -5.21 33.94
C MET A 15 -5.46 -6.31 32.91
N ARG A 16 -6.21 -7.40 32.86
CA ARG A 16 -6.01 -8.45 31.83
C ARG A 16 -6.50 -8.05 30.46
N TRP A 17 -7.50 -7.17 30.37
CA TRP A 17 -7.99 -6.64 29.07
C TRP A 17 -7.10 -5.52 28.53
N LEU A 18 -6.48 -4.71 29.39
CA LEU A 18 -5.54 -3.65 28.98
C LEU A 18 -4.21 -4.18 28.44
N SER A 19 -3.79 -5.40 28.82
CA SER A 19 -2.56 -6.01 28.31
C SER A 19 -2.71 -6.72 26.96
N LEU A 20 -3.94 -6.99 26.50
CA LEU A 20 -4.20 -7.64 25.20
C LEU A 20 -4.35 -6.65 24.04
N LEU A 21 -4.73 -5.39 24.32
CA LEU A 21 -4.90 -4.34 23.29
C LEU A 21 -3.63 -4.05 22.47
N PRO A 22 -2.42 -3.91 23.08
CA PRO A 22 -1.21 -3.66 22.28
C PRO A 22 -0.77 -4.85 21.43
N LEU A 23 -1.07 -6.09 21.83
CA LEU A 23 -0.73 -7.28 21.03
C LEU A 23 -1.58 -7.38 19.75
N LEU A 24 -2.87 -7.04 19.82
CA LEU A 24 -3.76 -7.05 18.66
C LEU A 24 -3.41 -5.92 17.68
N ALA A 25 -3.06 -4.73 18.18
CA ALA A 25 -2.66 -3.61 17.33
C ALA A 25 -1.33 -3.89 16.61
N PHE A 26 -0.38 -4.55 17.26
CA PHE A 26 0.90 -4.93 16.66
C PHE A 26 0.72 -5.96 15.54
N SER A 27 -0.13 -6.97 15.74
CA SER A 27 -0.43 -7.97 14.71
C SER A 27 -1.07 -7.37 13.45
N CYS A 28 -2.04 -6.46 13.60
CA CYS A 28 -2.70 -5.81 12.45
C CYS A 28 -1.73 -4.91 11.65
N ALA A 29 -0.81 -4.22 12.30
CA ALA A 29 0.17 -3.37 11.60
C ALA A 29 1.15 -4.19 10.77
N ASP A 30 1.61 -5.33 11.25
CA ASP A 30 2.51 -6.22 10.53
C ASP A 30 1.82 -6.91 9.34
N GLU A 31 0.56 -7.31 9.49
CA GLU A 31 -0.23 -7.88 8.39
C GLU A 31 -0.47 -6.85 7.28
N ASN A 32 -0.78 -5.61 7.63
CA ASN A 32 -0.99 -4.54 6.65
C ASN A 32 0.31 -4.21 5.90
N LYS A 33 1.44 -4.10 6.59
CA LYS A 33 2.75 -3.91 5.97
C LYS A 33 3.08 -5.03 4.98
N SER A 34 2.90 -6.29 5.39
CA SER A 34 3.13 -7.45 4.52
C SER A 34 2.21 -7.45 3.30
N ALA A 35 0.97 -6.98 3.44
CA ALA A 35 0.01 -6.88 2.34
C ALA A 35 0.42 -5.82 1.30
N HIS A 36 0.96 -4.67 1.72
CA HIS A 36 1.49 -3.65 0.82
C HIS A 36 2.77 -4.12 0.10
N GLU A 37 3.65 -4.84 0.79
CA GLU A 37 4.83 -5.45 0.17
C GLU A 37 4.45 -6.39 -0.99
N ASP A 38 3.39 -7.19 -0.82
CA ASP A 38 2.91 -8.09 -1.89
C ASP A 38 2.30 -7.31 -3.07
N LEU A 39 1.60 -6.22 -2.79
CA LEU A 39 1.08 -5.32 -3.82
C LEU A 39 2.23 -4.65 -4.60
N PHE A 40 3.21 -4.09 -3.90
CA PHE A 40 4.37 -3.46 -4.52
C PHE A 40 5.18 -4.44 -5.36
N TYR A 41 5.40 -5.65 -4.86
CA TYR A 41 6.01 -6.72 -5.65
C TYR A 41 5.25 -6.95 -6.97
N ALA A 42 3.94 -7.13 -6.90
CA ALA A 42 3.13 -7.40 -8.08
C ALA A 42 3.13 -6.23 -9.08
N MET A 43 3.10 -4.99 -8.61
CA MET A 43 3.19 -3.80 -9.47
C MET A 43 4.54 -3.73 -10.17
N ALA A 44 5.65 -3.89 -9.45
CA ALA A 44 6.99 -3.89 -10.02
C ALA A 44 7.19 -4.96 -11.09
N GLU A 45 6.71 -6.19 -10.83
CA GLU A 45 6.78 -7.30 -11.79
C GLU A 45 5.99 -7.02 -13.07
N VAL A 46 4.84 -6.34 -12.95
CA VAL A 46 4.00 -6.04 -14.14
C VAL A 46 4.56 -4.88 -14.94
N GLU A 47 5.16 -3.86 -14.30
CA GLU A 47 5.67 -2.64 -14.94
C GLU A 47 7.01 -2.88 -15.64
N SER A 48 7.96 -3.54 -15.00
CA SER A 48 9.33 -3.61 -15.48
C SER A 48 10.03 -4.96 -15.26
N GLY A 49 9.35 -5.94 -14.65
CA GLY A 49 10.04 -7.14 -14.14
C GLY A 49 10.95 -6.84 -12.96
N SER A 50 10.59 -5.84 -12.15
CA SER A 50 11.33 -5.40 -10.97
C SER A 50 12.70 -4.76 -11.26
N ASP A 51 12.89 -4.17 -12.46
CA ASP A 51 14.12 -3.47 -12.85
C ASP A 51 14.11 -2.01 -12.37
N ASP A 52 14.99 -1.68 -11.42
CA ASP A 52 15.15 -0.32 -10.89
C ASP A 52 15.68 0.68 -11.93
N GLY A 53 16.44 0.20 -12.92
CA GLY A 53 16.98 1.00 -14.00
C GLY A 53 16.06 1.17 -15.20
N ALA A 54 14.85 0.59 -15.16
CA ALA A 54 13.94 0.61 -16.29
C ALA A 54 13.55 2.04 -16.69
N VAL A 55 13.55 2.28 -18.01
CA VAL A 55 13.11 3.53 -18.64
C VAL A 55 12.11 3.17 -19.72
N GLY A 56 10.89 3.66 -19.59
CA GLY A 56 9.78 3.42 -20.52
C GLY A 56 9.25 4.72 -21.15
N ASP A 57 8.28 4.56 -22.04
CA ASP A 57 7.57 5.69 -22.68
C ASP A 57 8.51 6.75 -23.28
N ASP A 58 9.53 6.32 -24.02
CA ASP A 58 10.55 7.19 -24.61
C ASP A 58 11.26 8.10 -23.58
N GLY A 59 11.45 7.60 -22.35
CA GLY A 59 12.11 8.33 -21.27
C GLY A 59 11.18 9.04 -20.30
N ALA A 60 9.87 8.96 -20.51
CA ALA A 60 8.88 9.64 -19.66
C ALA A 60 8.58 8.89 -18.35
N SER A 61 8.78 7.56 -18.33
CA SER A 61 8.56 6.69 -17.17
C SER A 61 9.87 6.13 -16.64
N ARG A 62 10.06 6.03 -15.31
CA ARG A 62 11.31 5.61 -14.70
C ARG A 62 11.12 4.64 -13.53
N GLY A 63 12.14 3.80 -13.33
CA GLY A 63 12.28 2.87 -12.23
C GLY A 63 11.33 1.67 -12.33
N ARG A 64 11.42 0.78 -11.35
CA ARG A 64 10.65 -0.46 -11.34
C ARG A 64 9.14 -0.29 -11.40
N TYR A 65 8.62 0.87 -10.98
CA TYR A 65 7.18 1.19 -10.99
C TYR A 65 6.78 2.10 -12.13
N GLN A 66 7.67 2.41 -13.06
CA GLN A 66 7.43 3.24 -14.24
C GLN A 66 6.72 4.57 -13.91
N ILE A 67 7.23 5.28 -12.89
CA ILE A 67 6.66 6.53 -12.43
C ILE A 67 6.97 7.65 -13.42
N GLN A 68 5.94 8.36 -13.85
CA GLN A 68 6.05 9.56 -14.67
C GLN A 68 6.24 10.82 -13.82
N ARG A 69 6.85 11.87 -14.39
CA ARG A 69 7.10 13.14 -13.68
C ARG A 69 5.82 13.78 -13.13
N ALA A 70 4.72 13.75 -13.89
CA ALA A 70 3.44 14.31 -13.44
C ALA A 70 2.86 13.53 -12.24
N TYR A 71 2.98 12.20 -12.27
CA TYR A 71 2.58 11.34 -11.15
C TYR A 71 3.37 11.68 -9.87
N TRP A 72 4.70 11.79 -10.00
CA TRP A 72 5.58 12.18 -8.91
C TRP A 72 5.21 13.57 -8.36
N GLN A 73 5.00 14.55 -9.23
CA GLN A 73 4.64 15.91 -8.82
C GLN A 73 3.32 15.92 -8.04
N ASP A 74 2.31 15.22 -8.52
CA ASP A 74 1.02 15.08 -7.82
C ASP A 74 1.17 14.48 -6.40
N ALA A 75 2.06 13.50 -6.24
CA ALA A 75 2.31 12.87 -4.96
C ALA A 75 3.01 13.82 -3.97
N VAL A 76 4.07 14.52 -4.39
CA VAL A 76 4.82 15.44 -3.52
C VAL A 76 4.04 16.73 -3.21
N ASP A 77 3.15 17.15 -4.10
CA ASP A 77 2.21 18.25 -3.83
C ASP A 77 1.16 17.87 -2.79
N TYR A 78 0.78 16.60 -2.72
CA TYR A 78 -0.14 16.08 -1.72
C TYR A 78 0.54 15.84 -0.37
N ASP A 79 1.73 15.23 -0.38
CA ASP A 79 2.52 14.96 0.82
C ASP A 79 3.86 15.71 0.79
N PRO A 80 3.94 16.91 1.39
CA PRO A 80 5.16 17.72 1.41
C PRO A 80 6.28 17.15 2.28
N PHE A 81 6.06 16.05 3.01
CA PHE A 81 7.10 15.37 3.78
C PHE A 81 7.94 14.40 2.92
N ILE A 82 7.50 14.07 1.72
CA ILE A 82 8.31 13.32 0.75
C ILE A 82 9.41 14.24 0.23
N LYS A 83 10.62 14.06 0.77
CA LYS A 83 11.80 14.84 0.34
C LYS A 83 12.58 14.08 -0.71
N GLY A 84 13.05 14.80 -1.73
CA GLY A 84 13.80 14.24 -2.85
C GLY A 84 13.40 14.88 -4.17
N SER A 85 13.84 14.28 -5.25
CA SER A 85 13.62 14.73 -6.62
C SER A 85 12.98 13.64 -7.46
N TYR A 86 12.56 13.97 -8.66
CA TYR A 86 12.05 12.97 -9.61
C TYR A 86 13.10 11.91 -9.96
N ASP A 87 14.40 12.23 -9.90
CA ASP A 87 15.44 11.27 -10.20
C ASP A 87 15.56 10.16 -9.15
N ASP A 88 15.03 10.40 -7.94
CA ASP A 88 15.04 9.42 -6.85
C ASP A 88 13.99 8.29 -7.04
N VAL A 89 13.08 8.39 -8.04
CA VAL A 89 12.09 7.34 -8.32
C VAL A 89 12.69 6.02 -8.82
N ILE A 90 13.98 5.97 -9.10
CA ILE A 90 14.72 4.72 -9.34
C ILE A 90 14.90 3.91 -8.05
N SER A 91 14.86 4.55 -6.88
CA SER A 91 14.85 3.86 -5.59
C SER A 91 13.47 3.25 -5.33
N ALA A 92 13.44 1.95 -5.07
CA ALA A 92 12.20 1.24 -4.73
C ALA A 92 11.51 1.86 -3.50
N GLU A 93 12.25 2.14 -2.44
CA GLU A 93 11.71 2.70 -1.21
C GLU A 93 11.13 4.11 -1.43
N TYR A 94 11.82 4.95 -2.18
CA TYR A 94 11.32 6.28 -2.50
C TYR A 94 10.05 6.23 -3.36
N SER A 95 10.06 5.40 -4.40
CA SER A 95 8.91 5.19 -5.27
C SER A 95 7.68 4.67 -4.54
N GLN A 96 7.85 3.79 -3.54
CA GLN A 96 6.75 3.30 -2.73
C GLN A 96 6.08 4.42 -1.93
N LYS A 97 6.86 5.36 -1.36
CA LYS A 97 6.31 6.56 -0.68
C LYS A 97 5.55 7.45 -1.67
N VAL A 98 6.07 7.63 -2.87
CA VAL A 98 5.41 8.40 -3.94
C VAL A 98 4.09 7.72 -4.36
N ILE A 99 4.08 6.40 -4.54
CA ILE A 99 2.86 5.64 -4.88
C ILE A 99 1.82 5.76 -3.77
N GLU A 100 2.22 5.56 -2.51
CA GLU A 100 1.34 5.70 -1.37
C GLU A 100 0.65 7.07 -1.34
N ALA A 101 1.43 8.16 -1.40
CA ALA A 101 0.88 9.52 -1.38
C ALA A 101 -0.07 9.76 -2.56
N TYR A 102 0.28 9.30 -3.74
CA TYR A 102 -0.57 9.41 -4.92
C TYR A 102 -1.90 8.65 -4.76
N MET A 103 -1.85 7.43 -4.22
CA MET A 103 -3.06 6.64 -3.99
C MET A 103 -3.94 7.23 -2.91
N ARG A 104 -3.37 7.73 -1.81
CA ARG A 104 -4.12 8.43 -0.76
C ARG A 104 -4.80 9.69 -1.30
N ARG A 105 -4.12 10.46 -2.14
CA ARG A 105 -4.70 11.63 -2.80
C ARG A 105 -5.94 11.30 -3.63
N TYR A 106 -5.90 10.24 -4.44
CA TYR A 106 -6.93 9.96 -5.45
C TYR A 106 -7.98 8.94 -5.03
N LEU A 107 -7.66 8.06 -4.10
CA LEU A 107 -8.54 6.98 -3.66
C LEU A 107 -8.94 7.08 -2.19
N GLY A 108 -8.19 7.85 -1.39
CA GLY A 108 -8.39 8.02 0.05
C GLY A 108 -7.71 6.96 0.90
N ASP A 109 -7.56 7.27 2.19
CA ASP A 109 -6.88 6.42 3.16
C ASP A 109 -7.59 5.06 3.34
N GLU A 110 -8.92 5.05 3.33
CA GLU A 110 -9.69 3.81 3.52
C GLU A 110 -9.37 2.75 2.45
N VAL A 111 -9.23 3.16 1.19
CA VAL A 111 -8.87 2.24 0.09
C VAL A 111 -7.43 1.77 0.24
N TRP A 112 -6.52 2.66 0.62
CA TRP A 112 -5.11 2.31 0.78
C TRP A 112 -4.89 1.37 1.96
N GLU A 113 -5.48 1.64 3.12
CA GLU A 113 -5.29 0.84 4.32
C GLU A 113 -5.97 -0.54 4.26
N ASN A 114 -7.01 -0.70 3.43
CA ASN A 114 -7.77 -1.94 3.34
C ASN A 114 -7.57 -2.61 1.98
N LEU A 115 -6.51 -3.41 1.84
CA LEU A 115 -6.14 -4.09 0.60
C LEU A 115 -7.03 -5.33 0.32
N THR A 116 -8.34 -5.10 0.16
CA THR A 116 -9.25 -6.12 -0.38
C THR A 116 -8.94 -6.39 -1.85
N PRO A 117 -9.39 -7.50 -2.44
CA PRO A 117 -9.23 -7.76 -3.88
C PRO A 117 -9.74 -6.61 -4.76
N GLU A 118 -10.87 -5.99 -4.39
CA GLU A 118 -11.48 -4.86 -5.08
C GLU A 118 -10.59 -3.62 -5.00
N ASN A 119 -10.05 -3.32 -3.82
CA ASN A 119 -9.17 -2.17 -3.61
C ASN A 119 -7.82 -2.35 -4.30
N ILE A 120 -7.23 -3.55 -4.28
CA ILE A 120 -6.02 -3.87 -5.06
C ILE A 120 -6.25 -3.63 -6.55
N PHE A 121 -7.37 -4.12 -7.09
CA PHE A 121 -7.73 -3.91 -8.48
C PHE A 121 -7.90 -2.42 -8.81
N LEU A 122 -8.52 -1.66 -7.91
CA LEU A 122 -8.75 -0.23 -8.05
C LEU A 122 -7.41 0.56 -8.02
N ILE A 123 -6.53 0.26 -7.05
CA ILE A 123 -5.20 0.85 -6.90
C ILE A 123 -4.38 0.61 -8.17
N ALA A 124 -4.30 -0.63 -8.63
CA ALA A 124 -3.56 -0.98 -9.82
C ALA A 124 -4.05 -0.20 -11.06
N ARG A 125 -5.36 -0.11 -11.27
CA ARG A 125 -5.92 0.66 -12.38
C ARG A 125 -5.63 2.15 -12.28
N SER A 126 -5.69 2.71 -11.07
CA SER A 126 -5.36 4.11 -10.82
C SER A 126 -3.89 4.40 -11.05
N HIS A 127 -3.00 3.46 -10.73
CA HIS A 127 -1.57 3.57 -11.02
C HIS A 127 -1.31 3.62 -12.53
N ASN A 128 -1.82 2.67 -13.28
CA ASN A 128 -1.56 2.53 -14.71
C ASN A 128 -2.23 3.62 -15.57
N GLY A 129 -3.39 4.12 -15.16
CA GLY A 129 -4.17 5.04 -15.98
C GLY A 129 -4.30 6.46 -15.46
N GLY A 130 -3.60 6.80 -14.38
CA GLY A 130 -3.61 8.13 -13.76
C GLY A 130 -4.85 8.40 -12.88
N GLY A 131 -4.69 8.27 -11.56
CA GLY A 131 -5.66 8.66 -10.54
C GLY A 131 -7.11 8.17 -10.79
N ILE A 132 -8.07 9.09 -10.67
CA ILE A 132 -9.50 8.77 -10.85
C ILE A 132 -9.81 8.29 -12.28
N SER A 133 -9.13 8.84 -13.28
CA SER A 133 -9.33 8.47 -14.67
C SER A 133 -8.97 7.02 -14.95
N GLY A 134 -7.86 6.54 -14.38
CA GLY A 134 -7.38 5.18 -14.55
C GLY A 134 -8.39 4.13 -14.11
N ARG A 135 -9.03 4.30 -12.96
CA ARG A 135 -10.01 3.36 -12.45
C ARG A 135 -11.26 3.20 -13.33
N ARG A 136 -11.58 4.19 -14.16
CA ARG A 136 -12.72 4.19 -15.07
C ARG A 136 -12.35 3.77 -16.49
N ASN A 137 -11.08 3.88 -16.88
CA ASN A 137 -10.61 3.55 -18.22
C ASN A 137 -10.64 2.02 -18.46
N PRO A 138 -11.41 1.50 -19.43
CA PRO A 138 -11.46 0.06 -19.71
C PRO A 138 -10.09 -0.54 -20.07
N ASN A 139 -9.18 0.25 -20.66
CA ASN A 139 -7.85 -0.20 -21.07
C ASN A 139 -6.96 -0.59 -19.88
N THR A 140 -7.21 -0.05 -18.68
CA THR A 140 -6.47 -0.40 -17.46
C THR A 140 -6.95 -1.71 -16.80
N ALA A 141 -8.08 -2.26 -17.24
CA ALA A 141 -8.69 -3.43 -16.60
C ALA A 141 -7.80 -4.69 -16.68
N GLN A 142 -7.12 -4.89 -17.80
CA GLN A 142 -6.20 -6.03 -17.97
C GLN A 142 -5.00 -5.93 -17.03
N TYR A 143 -4.41 -4.73 -16.93
CA TYR A 143 -3.34 -4.43 -15.99
C TYR A 143 -3.80 -4.70 -14.54
N GLY A 144 -4.94 -4.16 -14.12
CA GLY A 144 -5.50 -4.37 -12.80
C GLY A 144 -5.69 -5.84 -12.44
N LYS A 145 -6.21 -6.64 -13.37
CA LYS A 145 -6.36 -8.10 -13.20
C LYS A 145 -5.01 -8.80 -13.02
N ARG A 146 -3.99 -8.39 -13.76
CA ARG A 146 -2.65 -8.98 -13.68
C ARG A 146 -2.00 -8.71 -12.33
N VAL A 147 -2.02 -7.45 -11.86
CA VAL A 147 -1.52 -7.07 -10.53
C VAL A 147 -2.28 -7.81 -9.44
N LEU A 148 -3.61 -7.79 -9.44
CA LEU A 148 -4.43 -8.49 -8.45
C LEU A 148 -4.06 -9.97 -8.34
N ARG A 149 -3.97 -10.67 -9.47
CA ARG A 149 -3.60 -12.10 -9.50
C ARG A 149 -2.24 -12.37 -8.86
N LEU A 150 -1.24 -11.56 -9.20
CA LEU A 150 0.12 -11.71 -8.65
C LEU A 150 0.17 -11.38 -7.15
N THR A 151 -0.51 -10.34 -6.70
CA THR A 151 -0.61 -9.98 -5.28
C THR A 151 -1.20 -11.13 -4.47
N LEU A 152 -2.33 -11.70 -4.92
CA LEU A 152 -2.97 -12.81 -4.21
C LEU A 152 -2.14 -14.09 -4.24
N ALA A 153 -1.46 -14.39 -5.35
CA ALA A 153 -0.54 -15.52 -5.44
C ALA A 153 0.62 -15.38 -4.44
N LYS A 154 1.21 -14.18 -4.34
CA LYS A 154 2.30 -13.90 -3.40
C LYS A 154 1.88 -14.05 -1.94
N ARG A 155 0.68 -13.56 -1.59
CA ARG A 155 0.08 -13.75 -0.24
C ARG A 155 -0.09 -15.22 0.14
N ASN A 156 -0.53 -16.04 -0.80
CA ASN A 156 -0.76 -17.47 -0.55
C ASN A 156 0.55 -18.22 -0.29
N THR A 157 1.64 -17.89 -1.00
CA THR A 157 2.95 -18.53 -0.77
C THR A 157 3.58 -18.25 0.59
N LYS A 158 3.10 -17.25 1.33
CA LYS A 158 3.58 -16.94 2.70
C LYS A 158 2.80 -17.70 3.79
N ARG A 159 1.68 -18.33 3.43
CA ARG A 159 0.80 -19.04 4.37
C ARG A 159 1.04 -20.55 4.42
N ASP A 160 1.73 -21.07 3.41
CA ASP A 160 2.16 -22.47 3.30
C ASP A 160 3.57 -22.66 3.91
#